data_4ac38c9600b2aaf7eff38a8cda481abe
#
_entry.id   4ac38c9600b2aaf7eff38a8cda481abe
#
_cell.length_a   1.000
_cell.length_b   1.000
_cell.length_c   1.000
_cell.angle_alpha   90.00
_cell.angle_beta   90.00
_cell.angle_gamma   90.00
#
_symmetry.space_group_name_H-M   'P 1'
#
loop_
_entity.id
_entity.type
_entity.pdbx_description
1 polymer ?
#
loop_
_entity_poly.entity_id
_entity_poly.type
_entity_poly.pdbx_seq_one_letter_code
_entity_poly.pdbx_strand_id
1 'polypeptide(L)'
;MNDLEEVIGSYHQALDQFARGDGEPVKALYAHTDDVTLANPFVGLPVHGWTRVAEALDLASSNFRDGVMSRSDRVAQYIGGDLATIVELEQWQAKVGDRQEAKPFLLRVTTTFRLDGDSWKMVHRHADPISSPNPDGPLRAS
;
A
#
# COMPACT_ATOMS: atom_id res chain seq x y z
N MET A 1 17.13 17.05 3.35
CA MET A 1 16.43 16.05 4.19
C MET A 1 14.97 15.95 3.77
N ASN A 2 14.53 14.76 3.47
CA ASN A 2 13.10 14.56 3.14
C ASN A 2 12.28 14.58 4.42
N ASP A 3 11.33 15.48 4.46
CA ASP A 3 10.32 15.50 5.49
C ASP A 3 9.40 14.28 5.34
N LEU A 4 8.95 13.71 6.44
CA LEU A 4 8.03 12.57 6.41
C LEU A 4 6.74 12.90 5.64
N GLU A 5 6.17 14.09 5.85
CA GLU A 5 4.94 14.48 5.14
C GLU A 5 5.17 14.61 3.63
N GLU A 6 6.34 15.03 3.20
CA GLU A 6 6.67 15.05 1.77
C GLU A 6 6.73 13.63 1.20
N VAL A 7 7.32 12.70 1.94
CA VAL A 7 7.39 11.29 1.52
C VAL A 7 6.00 10.69 1.48
N ILE A 8 5.15 10.97 2.47
CA ILE A 8 3.77 10.50 2.46
C ILE A 8 3.01 11.05 1.25
N GLY A 9 3.20 12.33 0.92
CA GLY A 9 2.60 12.91 -0.29
C GLY A 9 3.06 12.21 -1.56
N SER A 10 4.36 11.92 -1.68
CA SER A 10 4.90 11.16 -2.80
C SER A 10 4.33 9.74 -2.84
N TYR A 11 4.12 9.15 -1.67
CA TYR A 11 3.52 7.83 -1.54
C TYR A 11 2.09 7.81 -2.10
N HIS A 12 1.27 8.80 -1.74
CA HIS A 12 -0.10 8.89 -2.27
C HIS A 12 -0.09 9.07 -3.79
N GLN A 13 0.81 9.87 -4.33
CA GLN A 13 0.96 10.03 -5.77
C GLN A 13 1.40 8.72 -6.44
N ALA A 14 2.31 7.99 -5.79
CA ALA A 14 2.77 6.70 -6.30
C ALA A 14 1.64 5.67 -6.34
N LEU A 15 0.75 5.69 -5.35
CA LEU A 15 -0.42 4.81 -5.33
C LEU A 15 -1.38 5.13 -6.48
N ASP A 16 -1.52 6.40 -6.84
CA ASP A 16 -2.31 6.79 -8.00
C ASP A 16 -1.74 6.19 -9.29
N GLN A 17 -0.42 6.22 -9.46
CA GLN A 17 0.24 5.57 -10.59
C GLN A 17 0.06 4.05 -10.55
N PHE A 18 0.10 3.46 -9.35
CA PHE A 18 -0.12 2.03 -9.15
C PHE A 18 -1.51 1.61 -9.66
N ALA A 19 -2.53 2.44 -9.44
CA ALA A 19 -3.87 2.17 -9.92
C ALA A 19 -3.96 2.14 -11.46
N ARG A 20 -2.98 2.73 -12.14
CA ARG A 20 -2.87 2.72 -13.60
C ARG A 20 -2.01 1.56 -14.12
N GLY A 21 -1.47 0.75 -13.23
CA GLY A 21 -0.63 -0.38 -13.59
C GLY A 21 0.86 -0.12 -13.47
N ASP A 22 1.27 1.05 -13.00
CA ASP A 22 2.67 1.42 -12.85
C ASP A 22 3.08 1.31 -11.38
N GLY A 23 3.78 0.24 -11.04
CA GLY A 23 4.27 0.00 -9.67
C GLY A 23 5.65 0.58 -9.39
N GLU A 24 6.33 1.14 -10.38
CA GLU A 24 7.71 1.61 -10.19
C GLU A 24 7.84 2.73 -9.16
N PRO A 25 6.94 3.74 -9.12
CA PRO A 25 7.05 4.77 -8.09
C PRO A 25 6.91 4.24 -6.67
N VAL A 26 6.03 3.26 -6.42
CA VAL A 26 5.90 2.63 -5.10
C VAL A 26 7.18 1.87 -4.77
N LYS A 27 7.72 1.11 -5.71
CA LYS A 27 8.95 0.36 -5.51
C LYS A 27 10.11 1.29 -5.15
N ALA A 28 10.17 2.47 -5.76
CA ALA A 28 11.22 3.44 -5.47
C ALA A 28 11.14 4.02 -4.05
N LEU A 29 9.96 4.02 -3.44
CA LEU A 29 9.78 4.52 -2.08
C LEU A 29 10.12 3.51 -1.00
N TYR A 30 10.18 2.23 -1.34
CA TYR A 30 10.58 1.18 -0.40
C TYR A 30 12.08 1.23 -0.15
N ALA A 31 12.48 0.89 1.07
CA ALA A 31 13.87 0.56 1.34
C ALA A 31 14.19 -0.76 0.64
N HIS A 32 15.32 -0.82 -0.06
CA HIS A 32 15.71 -2.04 -0.79
C HIS A 32 16.61 -2.89 0.10
N THR A 33 16.03 -3.39 1.20
CA THR A 33 16.75 -4.11 2.25
C THR A 33 16.08 -5.47 2.51
N ASP A 34 16.76 -6.31 3.25
CA ASP A 34 16.30 -7.68 3.52
C ASP A 34 15.16 -7.75 4.53
N ASP A 35 14.87 -6.65 5.22
CA ASP A 35 13.89 -6.64 6.31
C ASP A 35 12.55 -5.99 5.95
N VAL A 36 12.35 -5.59 4.70
CA VAL A 36 11.07 -5.02 4.30
C VAL A 36 10.00 -6.09 4.13
N THR A 37 8.74 -5.70 4.29
CA THR A 37 7.61 -6.63 4.24
C THR A 37 6.43 -6.02 3.50
N LEU A 38 5.56 -6.89 3.00
CA LEU A 38 4.33 -6.48 2.32
C LEU A 38 3.28 -7.55 2.52
N ALA A 39 2.05 -7.12 2.79
CA ALA A 39 0.87 -7.97 2.81
C ALA A 39 -0.25 -7.26 2.06
N ASN A 40 -0.84 -7.95 1.09
CA ASN A 40 -1.98 -7.43 0.32
C ASN A 40 -2.81 -8.60 -0.21
N PRO A 41 -3.98 -8.33 -0.84
CA PRO A 41 -4.85 -9.42 -1.29
C PRO A 41 -4.28 -10.31 -2.39
N PHE A 42 -3.22 -9.89 -3.07
CA PHE A 42 -2.62 -10.67 -4.16
C PHE A 42 -1.56 -11.65 -3.70
N VAL A 43 -1.16 -11.59 -2.43
CA VAL A 43 -0.24 -12.56 -1.83
C VAL A 43 -0.97 -13.31 -0.73
N GLY A 44 -0.63 -14.59 -0.55
CA GLY A 44 -1.25 -15.39 0.50
C GLY A 44 -0.65 -15.10 1.87
N LEU A 45 0.63 -15.35 1.99
CA LEU A 45 1.38 -15.02 3.21
C LEU A 45 2.09 -13.69 3.02
N PRO A 46 2.34 -12.95 4.09
CA PRO A 46 3.18 -11.75 3.97
C PRO A 46 4.53 -12.11 3.37
N VAL A 47 5.01 -11.26 2.48
CA VAL A 47 6.33 -11.46 1.86
C VAL A 47 7.37 -10.65 2.58
N HIS A 48 8.61 -11.12 2.56
CA HIS A 48 9.72 -10.58 3.34
C HIS A 48 10.97 -10.47 2.47
N GLY A 49 11.64 -9.33 2.55
CA GLY A 49 12.83 -9.01 1.79
C GLY A 49 12.52 -8.34 0.47
N TRP A 50 13.46 -7.49 0.02
CA TRP A 50 13.20 -6.62 -1.13
C TRP A 50 12.89 -7.40 -2.40
N THR A 51 13.60 -8.48 -2.69
CA THR A 51 13.38 -9.25 -3.91
C THR A 51 11.93 -9.72 -4.01
N ARG A 52 11.41 -10.29 -2.91
CA ARG A 52 10.03 -10.80 -2.88
C ARG A 52 9.01 -9.68 -2.84
N VAL A 53 9.31 -8.60 -2.12
CA VAL A 53 8.42 -7.44 -2.08
C VAL A 53 8.30 -6.82 -3.47
N ALA A 54 9.41 -6.68 -4.20
CA ALA A 54 9.40 -6.14 -5.56
C ALA A 54 8.56 -7.01 -6.49
N GLU A 55 8.72 -8.34 -6.41
CA GLU A 55 7.92 -9.27 -7.22
C GLU A 55 6.43 -9.16 -6.89
N ALA A 56 6.10 -9.05 -5.60
CA ALA A 56 4.71 -8.91 -5.17
C ALA A 56 4.09 -7.59 -5.63
N LEU A 57 4.87 -6.51 -5.62
CA LEU A 57 4.40 -5.22 -6.14
C LEU A 57 4.18 -5.27 -7.65
N ASP A 58 5.06 -5.93 -8.39
CA ASP A 58 4.88 -6.12 -9.82
C ASP A 58 3.63 -6.93 -10.13
N LEU A 59 3.39 -7.99 -9.37
CA LEU A 59 2.17 -8.80 -9.53
C LEU A 59 0.93 -7.96 -9.26
N ALA A 60 0.92 -7.22 -8.14
CA ALA A 60 -0.24 -6.42 -7.77
C ALA A 60 -0.52 -5.32 -8.79
N SER A 61 0.52 -4.55 -9.19
CA SER A 61 0.30 -3.45 -10.13
C SER A 61 -0.15 -3.95 -11.51
N SER A 62 0.28 -5.14 -11.92
CA SER A 62 -0.15 -5.73 -13.19
C SER A 62 -1.63 -6.06 -13.22
N ASN A 63 -2.29 -6.10 -12.06
CA ASN A 63 -3.72 -6.37 -11.95
C ASN A 63 -4.59 -5.10 -12.00
N PHE A 64 -3.98 -3.92 -12.04
CA PHE A 64 -4.74 -2.65 -12.06
C PHE A 64 -4.59 -1.95 -13.40
N ARG A 65 -5.68 -1.37 -13.89
CA ARG A 65 -5.70 -0.58 -15.12
C ARG A 65 -6.67 0.57 -14.99
N ASP A 66 -6.34 1.68 -15.64
CA ASP A 66 -7.23 2.83 -15.85
C ASP A 66 -7.85 3.34 -14.56
N GLY A 67 -7.06 3.35 -13.49
CA GLY A 67 -7.59 3.66 -12.18
C GLY A 67 -7.00 4.90 -11.53
N VAL A 68 -7.59 5.23 -10.41
CA VAL A 68 -7.11 6.31 -9.53
C VAL A 68 -7.19 5.84 -8.09
N MET A 69 -6.28 6.31 -7.27
CA MET A 69 -6.45 6.32 -5.83
C MET A 69 -6.95 7.72 -5.49
N SER A 70 -8.27 7.84 -5.34
CA SER A 70 -8.95 9.14 -5.36
C SER A 70 -8.89 9.87 -4.04
N ARG A 71 -8.73 9.15 -2.93
CA ARG A 71 -8.74 9.75 -1.61
C ARG A 71 -8.04 8.86 -0.60
N SER A 72 -7.28 9.47 0.29
CA SER A 72 -6.74 8.82 1.47
C SER A 72 -7.17 9.60 2.70
N ASP A 73 -7.70 8.91 3.70
CA ASP A 73 -8.10 9.50 4.97
C ASP A 73 -7.22 8.93 6.06
N ARG A 74 -6.43 9.79 6.70
CA ARG A 74 -5.56 9.36 7.79
C ARG A 74 -6.38 9.18 9.07
N VAL A 75 -6.41 7.96 9.57
CA VAL A 75 -7.11 7.62 10.81
C VAL A 75 -6.20 7.90 12.01
N ALA A 76 -4.92 7.56 11.91
CA ALA A 76 -3.97 7.72 13.00
C ALA A 76 -2.55 7.75 12.46
N GLN A 77 -1.64 8.28 13.28
CA GLN A 77 -0.21 8.23 12.99
C GLN A 77 0.55 8.06 14.30
N TYR A 78 1.67 7.35 14.20
CA TYR A 78 2.55 7.09 15.33
C TYR A 78 3.96 7.40 14.87
N ILE A 79 4.57 8.45 15.42
CA ILE A 79 5.86 8.94 14.97
C ILE A 79 6.87 8.83 16.10
N GLY A 80 7.92 8.06 15.88
CA GLY A 80 9.09 7.96 16.76
C GLY A 80 10.29 8.66 16.15
N GLY A 81 11.48 8.39 16.67
CA GLY A 81 12.69 9.02 16.19
C GLY A 81 13.02 8.63 14.75
N ASP A 82 13.03 7.33 14.46
CA ASP A 82 13.40 6.80 13.16
C ASP A 82 12.35 5.87 12.55
N LEU A 83 11.20 5.71 13.20
CA LEU A 83 10.08 4.92 12.68
C LEU A 83 8.80 5.73 12.76
N ALA A 84 7.97 5.58 11.76
CA ALA A 84 6.65 6.19 11.73
C ALA A 84 5.67 5.23 11.08
N THR A 85 4.48 5.15 11.65
CA THR A 85 3.40 4.33 11.10
C THR A 85 2.18 5.22 10.89
N ILE A 86 1.55 5.06 9.73
CA ILE A 86 0.27 5.70 9.44
C ILE A 86 -0.78 4.63 9.20
N VAL A 87 -1.99 4.91 9.68
CA VAL A 87 -3.17 4.08 9.45
C VAL A 87 -4.12 4.90 8.61
N GLU A 88 -4.49 4.39 7.44
CA GLU A 88 -5.30 5.14 6.48
C GLU A 88 -6.40 4.29 5.88
N LEU A 89 -7.45 4.95 5.43
CA LEU A 89 -8.40 4.39 4.49
C LEU A 89 -8.05 4.95 3.12
N GLU A 90 -7.97 4.07 2.14
CA GLU A 90 -7.72 4.47 0.75
C GLU A 90 -8.93 4.14 -0.10
N GLN A 91 -9.37 5.13 -0.85
CA GLN A 91 -10.49 4.98 -1.78
C GLN A 91 -9.93 4.89 -3.20
N TRP A 92 -10.20 3.77 -3.84
CA TRP A 92 -9.68 3.44 -5.17
C TRP A 92 -10.83 3.23 -6.14
N GLN A 93 -10.56 3.45 -7.40
CA GLN A 93 -11.42 3.03 -8.50
C GLN A 93 -10.52 2.55 -9.63
N ALA A 94 -10.69 1.31 -10.06
CA ALA A 94 -9.82 0.73 -11.08
C ALA A 94 -10.46 -0.49 -11.70
N LYS A 95 -9.98 -0.84 -12.89
CA LYS A 95 -10.22 -2.15 -13.48
C LYS A 95 -9.24 -3.12 -12.87
N VAL A 96 -9.74 -4.19 -12.28
CA VAL A 96 -8.92 -5.16 -11.56
C VAL A 96 -9.04 -6.51 -12.27
N GLY A 97 -7.88 -7.15 -12.51
CA GLY A 97 -7.82 -8.43 -13.20
C GLY A 97 -8.33 -8.30 -14.63
N ASP A 98 -9.25 -9.16 -15.01
CA ASP A 98 -9.84 -9.18 -16.36
C ASP A 98 -11.14 -8.39 -16.48
N ARG A 99 -11.52 -7.66 -15.44
CA ARG A 99 -12.76 -6.88 -15.46
C ARG A 99 -12.68 -5.77 -16.49
N GLN A 100 -13.80 -5.51 -17.16
CA GLN A 100 -13.90 -4.46 -18.19
C GLN A 100 -14.32 -3.13 -17.63
N GLU A 101 -14.83 -3.09 -16.40
CA GLU A 101 -15.33 -1.88 -15.77
C GLU A 101 -14.49 -1.52 -14.55
N ALA A 102 -14.20 -0.24 -14.40
CA ALA A 102 -13.59 0.29 -13.19
C ALA A 102 -14.64 0.28 -12.09
N LYS A 103 -14.29 -0.28 -10.94
CA LYS A 103 -15.18 -0.33 -9.78
C LYS A 103 -14.52 0.30 -8.57
N PRO A 104 -15.31 0.99 -7.72
CA PRO A 104 -14.77 1.54 -6.49
C PRO A 104 -14.54 0.47 -5.44
N PHE A 105 -13.49 0.64 -4.65
CA PHE A 105 -13.23 -0.20 -3.49
C PHE A 105 -12.45 0.60 -2.45
N LEU A 106 -12.55 0.15 -1.20
CA LEU A 106 -11.86 0.74 -0.08
C LEU A 106 -10.83 -0.23 0.46
N LEU A 107 -9.67 0.29 0.83
CA LEU A 107 -8.62 -0.49 1.49
C LEU A 107 -8.37 0.04 2.89
N ARG A 108 -8.20 -0.88 3.84
CA ARG A 108 -7.64 -0.56 5.15
C ARG A 108 -6.14 -0.73 5.03
N VAL A 109 -5.40 0.30 5.40
CA VAL A 109 -3.96 0.32 5.12
C VAL A 109 -3.18 0.73 6.35
N THR A 110 -2.12 -0.01 6.62
CA THR A 110 -1.09 0.37 7.59
C THR A 110 0.23 0.42 6.85
N THR A 111 0.92 1.55 6.95
CA THR A 111 2.22 1.75 6.31
C THR A 111 3.23 2.18 7.36
N THR A 112 4.40 1.55 7.36
CA THR A 112 5.50 1.92 8.24
C THR A 112 6.64 2.45 7.39
N PHE A 113 7.18 3.59 7.82
CA PHE A 113 8.34 4.25 7.24
C PHE A 113 9.49 4.22 8.24
N ARG A 114 10.70 4.15 7.72
CA ARG A 114 11.92 4.20 8.52
C ARG A 114 12.84 5.29 7.98
N LEU A 115 13.44 6.04 8.88
CA LEU A 115 14.42 7.06 8.50
C LEU A 115 15.78 6.37 8.35
N ASP A 116 16.26 6.31 7.11
CA ASP A 116 17.56 5.76 6.77
C ASP A 116 18.45 6.92 6.33
N GLY A 117 19.38 7.33 7.19
CA GLY A 117 20.16 8.53 6.94
C GLY A 117 19.26 9.75 6.90
N ASP A 118 19.20 10.42 5.75
CA ASP A 118 18.39 11.62 5.57
C ASP A 118 17.04 11.33 4.88
N SER A 119 16.72 10.08 4.61
CA SER A 119 15.56 9.75 3.80
C SER A 119 14.63 8.80 4.53
N TRP A 120 13.34 9.14 4.54
CA TRP A 120 12.31 8.23 4.98
C TRP A 120 11.99 7.25 3.84
N LYS A 121 11.97 5.96 4.16
CA LYS A 121 11.66 4.89 3.21
C LYS A 121 10.58 4.02 3.78
N MET A 122 9.73 3.46 2.91
CA MET A 122 8.75 2.46 3.35
C MET A 122 9.48 1.17 3.72
N VAL A 123 9.06 0.56 4.81
CA VAL A 123 9.55 -0.78 5.19
C VAL A 123 8.41 -1.78 5.29
N HIS A 124 7.15 -1.33 5.32
CA HIS A 124 6.00 -2.21 5.42
C HIS A 124 4.75 -1.52 4.86
N ARG A 125 3.93 -2.28 4.17
CA ARG A 125 2.57 -1.91 3.83
C ARG A 125 1.69 -3.14 3.99
N HIS A 126 0.59 -3.00 4.72
CA HIS A 126 -0.46 -4.00 4.77
C HIS A 126 -1.75 -3.33 4.32
N ALA A 127 -2.37 -3.86 3.27
CA ALA A 127 -3.61 -3.35 2.71
C ALA A 127 -4.57 -4.50 2.48
N ASP A 128 -5.82 -4.34 2.90
CA ASP A 128 -6.88 -5.29 2.57
C ASP A 128 -8.19 -4.56 2.30
N PRO A 129 -9.06 -5.17 1.49
CA PRO A 129 -10.31 -4.53 1.11
C PRO A 129 -11.36 -4.62 2.20
N ILE A 130 -12.23 -3.61 2.24
CA ILE A 130 -13.49 -3.69 2.99
C ILE A 130 -14.63 -3.57 1.98
N SER A 131 -15.59 -4.48 2.07
CA SER A 131 -16.79 -4.37 1.25
C SER A 131 -17.90 -3.66 2.01
N SER A 132 -18.20 -4.10 3.22
CA SER A 132 -19.18 -3.49 4.09
C SER A 132 -18.98 -4.02 5.50
N PRO A 133 -19.43 -3.31 6.53
CA PRO A 133 -19.41 -3.86 7.88
C PRO A 133 -20.19 -5.18 7.90
N ASN A 134 -19.55 -6.23 8.37
CA ASN A 134 -20.16 -7.55 8.42
C ASN A 134 -19.74 -8.25 9.69
N PRO A 135 -20.61 -8.24 10.74
CA PRO A 135 -20.29 -8.92 11.99
C PRO A 135 -20.18 -10.43 11.85
N ASP A 136 -20.72 -10.98 10.77
CA ASP A 136 -20.65 -12.42 10.46
C ASP A 136 -19.58 -12.71 9.41
N GLY A 137 -18.54 -11.88 9.36
CA GLY A 137 -17.44 -12.05 8.43
C GLY A 137 -16.57 -13.26 8.70
N PRO A 138 -15.44 -13.40 8.00
CA PRO A 138 -14.64 -14.64 8.00
C PRO A 138 -14.21 -15.13 9.37
N LEU A 139 -13.98 -14.22 10.31
CA LEU A 139 -13.55 -14.62 11.64
C LEU A 139 -14.66 -15.23 12.49
N ARG A 140 -15.91 -15.05 12.09
CA ARG A 140 -17.05 -15.64 12.79
C ARG A 140 -17.55 -16.93 12.18
N ALA A 141 -17.14 -17.20 10.98
CA ALA A 141 -17.65 -18.33 10.19
C ALA A 141 -17.00 -19.67 10.55
N SER A 142 -16.12 -19.71 11.50
CA SER A 142 -15.41 -20.93 11.89
C SER A 142 -16.31 -21.91 12.64
#